data_4a5f2c6a664f76014d853a91e46f45d2
#
_entry.id   4a5f2c6a664f76014d853a91e46f45d2
#
_cell.length_a   1.000
_cell.length_b   1.000
_cell.length_c   1.000
_cell.angle_alpha   90.00
_cell.angle_beta   90.00
_cell.angle_gamma   90.00
#
_symmetry.space_group_name_H-M   'P 1'
#
loop_
_entity.id
_entity.type
_entity.pdbx_description
1 polymer ?
#
loop_
_entity_poly.entity_id
_entity_poly.type
_entity_poly.pdbx_seq_one_letter_code
_entity_poly.pdbx_strand_id
1 'polypeptide(L)'
;MPYSEPQDFRYKGEATRLSIGDNNMIREYVIINRATTPGGETVIGNRDYLLKGTRIGHDCRVDDDCILGIDCDLAGECHIHSKAILAGRVIIKENCRVGSWSLIKSGCRTGKDIPPYILAAHNPITYKGIDAFIMRRSGFSEEAIENIALAYRQIYSSGT
;
A
#
# COMPACT_ATOMS: atom_id res chain seq x y z
N MET A 1 6.39 -13.79 -17.36
CA MET A 1 7.38 -12.95 -16.67
C MET A 1 6.68 -12.16 -15.58
N PRO A 2 7.22 -12.11 -14.36
CA PRO A 2 6.59 -11.36 -13.28
C PRO A 2 6.71 -9.84 -13.43
N TYR A 3 7.58 -9.39 -14.31
CA TYR A 3 7.80 -7.96 -14.57
C TYR A 3 7.51 -7.63 -16.02
N SER A 4 7.04 -6.43 -16.24
CA SER A 4 6.76 -5.94 -17.57
C SER A 4 7.12 -4.45 -17.69
N GLU A 5 7.14 -3.97 -18.92
CA GLU A 5 7.31 -2.56 -19.19
C GLU A 5 6.18 -1.74 -18.55
N PRO A 6 6.43 -0.46 -18.23
CA PRO A 6 5.39 0.41 -17.69
C PRO A 6 4.18 0.51 -18.62
N GLN A 7 3.00 0.48 -18.04
CA GLN A 7 1.76 0.78 -18.75
C GLN A 7 1.46 2.28 -18.60
N ASP A 8 2.35 3.09 -19.11
CA ASP A 8 2.29 4.55 -19.03
C ASP A 8 2.66 5.14 -20.39
N PHE A 9 1.81 5.98 -20.93
CA PHE A 9 2.03 6.63 -22.21
C PHE A 9 3.27 7.53 -22.26
N ARG A 10 3.78 7.94 -21.11
CA ARG A 10 5.02 8.73 -21.01
C ARG A 10 6.27 7.89 -21.25
N TYR A 11 6.19 6.57 -21.10
CA TYR A 11 7.33 5.66 -21.30
C TYR A 11 7.66 5.57 -22.79
N LYS A 12 8.94 5.78 -23.12
CA LYS A 12 9.45 5.78 -24.50
C LYS A 12 10.64 4.83 -24.70
N GLY A 13 10.74 3.82 -23.84
CA GLY A 13 11.82 2.84 -23.93
C GLY A 13 13.07 3.17 -23.13
N GLU A 14 12.97 4.12 -22.20
CA GLU A 14 14.09 4.49 -21.32
C GLU A 14 14.56 3.31 -20.46
N ALA A 15 15.83 3.33 -20.07
CA ALA A 15 16.37 2.35 -19.14
C ALA A 15 15.82 2.62 -17.74
N THR A 16 15.04 1.66 -17.23
CA THR A 16 14.45 1.71 -15.89
C THR A 16 14.61 0.36 -15.21
N ARG A 17 14.36 0.33 -13.90
CA ARG A 17 14.60 -0.87 -13.10
C ARG A 17 13.38 -1.30 -12.31
N LEU A 18 13.42 -2.57 -11.91
CA LEU A 18 12.59 -3.16 -10.90
C LEU A 18 13.50 -3.90 -9.93
N SER A 19 13.37 -3.61 -8.63
CA SER A 19 14.06 -4.35 -7.56
C SER A 19 13.05 -5.06 -6.69
N ILE A 20 13.31 -6.32 -6.40
CA ILE A 20 12.51 -7.14 -5.49
C ILE A 20 13.44 -7.69 -4.43
N GLY A 21 13.13 -7.43 -3.17
CA GLY A 21 13.90 -7.92 -2.03
C GLY A 21 13.70 -9.41 -1.76
N ASP A 22 13.89 -9.79 -0.51
CA ASP A 22 13.98 -11.18 -0.10
C ASP A 22 12.72 -11.67 0.64
N ASN A 23 12.52 -13.00 0.61
CA ASN A 23 11.46 -13.69 1.35
C ASN A 23 10.04 -13.23 1.03
N ASN A 24 9.82 -12.75 -0.18
CA ASN A 24 8.51 -12.33 -0.66
C ASN A 24 7.69 -13.53 -1.13
N MET A 25 6.39 -13.51 -0.88
CA MET A 25 5.44 -14.45 -1.47
C MET A 25 4.70 -13.75 -2.60
N ILE A 26 5.05 -14.11 -3.84
CA ILE A 26 4.42 -13.56 -5.05
C ILE A 26 3.59 -14.66 -5.67
N ARG A 27 2.27 -14.46 -5.69
CA ARG A 27 1.33 -15.47 -6.15
C ARG A 27 1.01 -15.33 -7.63
N GLU A 28 0.07 -16.14 -8.08
CA GLU A 28 -0.30 -16.30 -9.49
C GLU A 28 -0.79 -14.98 -10.10
N TYR A 29 -0.40 -14.73 -11.34
CA TYR A 29 -0.85 -13.57 -12.13
C TYR A 29 -0.50 -12.20 -11.53
N VAL A 30 0.46 -12.14 -10.62
CA VAL A 30 0.97 -10.85 -10.14
C VAL A 30 1.74 -10.17 -11.26
N ILE A 31 1.45 -8.88 -11.48
CA ILE A 31 2.13 -8.05 -12.47
C ILE A 31 2.84 -6.91 -11.74
N ILE A 32 4.13 -6.76 -12.00
CA ILE A 32 4.92 -5.67 -11.44
C ILE A 32 5.60 -4.95 -12.61
N ASN A 33 5.26 -3.68 -12.82
CA ASN A 33 5.84 -2.89 -13.89
C ASN A 33 7.13 -2.19 -13.43
N ARG A 34 8.13 -2.12 -14.32
CA ARG A 34 9.31 -1.28 -14.06
C ARG A 34 8.91 0.19 -14.06
N ALA A 35 9.84 1.03 -13.62
CA ALA A 35 9.61 2.47 -13.59
C ALA A 35 9.47 3.07 -15.00
N THR A 36 8.77 4.19 -15.08
CA THR A 36 8.63 5.00 -16.29
C THR A 36 9.71 6.08 -16.34
N THR A 37 10.01 6.70 -15.21
CA THR A 37 10.98 7.79 -15.09
C THR A 37 12.37 7.32 -15.49
N PRO A 38 13.09 8.01 -16.39
CA PRO A 38 14.44 7.63 -16.79
C PRO A 38 15.36 7.43 -15.57
N GLY A 39 16.02 6.28 -15.51
CA GLY A 39 16.85 5.89 -14.36
C GLY A 39 16.09 5.54 -13.10
N GLY A 40 14.75 5.58 -13.14
CA GLY A 40 13.89 5.27 -12.01
C GLY A 40 13.77 3.78 -11.71
N GLU A 41 13.12 3.48 -10.61
CA GLU A 41 13.00 2.11 -10.10
C GLU A 41 11.64 1.88 -9.43
N THR A 42 11.02 0.75 -9.75
CA THR A 42 9.93 0.19 -8.95
C THR A 42 10.55 -0.73 -7.90
N VAL A 43 10.16 -0.60 -6.64
CA VAL A 43 10.81 -1.30 -5.53
C VAL A 43 9.80 -2.11 -4.73
N ILE A 44 10.09 -3.39 -4.56
CA ILE A 44 9.40 -4.27 -3.61
C ILE A 44 10.40 -4.64 -2.52
N GLY A 45 10.00 -4.44 -1.27
CA GLY A 45 10.86 -4.73 -0.12
C GLY A 45 10.97 -6.21 0.21
N ASN A 46 10.93 -6.53 1.50
CA ASN A 46 11.14 -7.89 1.98
C ASN A 46 9.91 -8.40 2.74
N ARG A 47 9.71 -9.72 2.70
CA ARG A 47 8.63 -10.41 3.42
C ARG A 47 7.23 -9.89 3.10
N ASP A 48 7.04 -9.45 1.87
CA ASP A 48 5.73 -9.00 1.39
C ASP A 48 4.91 -10.16 0.87
N TYR A 49 3.61 -10.06 1.03
CA TYR A 49 2.64 -10.98 0.42
C TYR A 49 1.91 -10.24 -0.69
N LEU A 50 2.19 -10.63 -1.93
CA LEU A 50 1.48 -10.14 -3.10
C LEU A 50 0.57 -11.25 -3.58
N LEU A 51 -0.72 -11.16 -3.25
CA LEU A 51 -1.65 -12.24 -3.53
C LEU A 51 -2.09 -12.23 -4.99
N LYS A 52 -2.82 -13.28 -5.38
CA LYS A 52 -3.22 -13.53 -6.76
C LYS A 52 -3.75 -12.27 -7.45
N GLY A 53 -3.26 -12.00 -8.65
CA GLY A 53 -3.77 -10.93 -9.50
C GLY A 53 -3.40 -9.51 -9.08
N THR A 54 -2.60 -9.34 -8.04
CA THR A 54 -2.12 -8.02 -7.63
C THR A 54 -1.34 -7.37 -8.77
N ARG A 55 -1.64 -6.10 -9.05
CA ARG A 55 -0.90 -5.31 -10.01
C ARG A 55 -0.21 -4.14 -9.31
N ILE A 56 1.09 -4.02 -9.52
CA ILE A 56 1.89 -2.91 -9.02
C ILE A 56 2.38 -2.12 -10.22
N GLY A 57 1.86 -0.91 -10.36
CA GLY A 57 2.19 -0.02 -11.46
C GLY A 57 3.60 0.54 -11.36
N HIS A 58 3.96 1.31 -12.38
CA HIS A 58 5.28 1.92 -12.53
C HIS A 58 5.65 2.82 -11.35
N ASP A 59 6.92 2.85 -11.01
CA ASP A 59 7.48 3.77 -10.01
C ASP A 59 6.86 3.61 -8.61
N CYS A 60 6.19 2.50 -8.33
CA CYS A 60 5.66 2.19 -7.00
C CYS A 60 6.77 1.71 -6.07
N ARG A 61 6.54 1.92 -4.79
CA ARG A 61 7.36 1.36 -3.72
C ARG A 61 6.48 0.65 -2.71
N VAL A 62 6.79 -0.60 -2.44
CA VAL A 62 6.20 -1.40 -1.36
C VAL A 62 7.31 -1.68 -0.37
N ASP A 63 7.18 -1.17 0.84
CA ASP A 63 8.16 -1.42 1.92
C ASP A 63 8.00 -2.84 2.46
N ASP A 64 8.60 -3.14 3.62
CA ASP A 64 8.66 -4.50 4.14
C ASP A 64 7.36 -4.93 4.86
N ASP A 65 7.11 -6.24 4.89
CA ASP A 65 6.04 -6.87 5.68
C ASP A 65 4.64 -6.37 5.31
N CYS A 66 4.42 -5.98 4.08
CA CYS A 66 3.12 -5.56 3.57
C CYS A 66 2.31 -6.75 3.07
N ILE A 67 0.98 -6.62 3.11
CA ILE A 67 0.08 -7.59 2.50
C ILE A 67 -0.80 -6.86 1.49
N LEU A 68 -0.70 -7.25 0.23
CA LEU A 68 -1.59 -6.81 -0.83
C LEU A 68 -2.50 -7.97 -1.21
N GLY A 69 -3.78 -7.82 -0.89
CA GLY A 69 -4.78 -8.87 -1.08
C GLY A 69 -5.06 -9.18 -2.55
N ILE A 70 -5.94 -10.15 -2.76
CA ILE A 70 -6.28 -10.62 -4.12
C ILE A 70 -6.79 -9.46 -4.98
N ASP A 71 -6.27 -9.36 -6.20
CA ASP A 71 -6.67 -8.38 -7.20
C ASP A 71 -6.55 -6.92 -6.73
N CYS A 72 -5.60 -6.61 -5.87
CA CYS A 72 -5.26 -5.23 -5.55
C CYS A 72 -4.55 -4.56 -6.73
N ASP A 73 -4.75 -3.26 -6.89
CA ASP A 73 -4.18 -2.49 -7.98
C ASP A 73 -3.59 -1.18 -7.49
N LEU A 74 -2.28 -1.03 -7.69
CA LEU A 74 -1.56 0.22 -7.46
C LEU A 74 -1.30 0.87 -8.82
N ALA A 75 -1.86 2.05 -9.06
CA ALA A 75 -1.82 2.67 -10.38
C ALA A 75 -0.39 3.07 -10.81
N GLY A 76 0.29 3.89 -10.06
CA GLY A 76 1.65 4.30 -10.33
C GLY A 76 2.13 5.27 -9.27
N GLU A 77 3.44 5.33 -9.04
CA GLU A 77 4.05 6.27 -8.11
C GLU A 77 3.46 6.18 -6.68
N CYS A 78 2.88 5.04 -6.32
CA CYS A 78 2.33 4.79 -4.99
C CYS A 78 3.41 4.32 -4.04
N HIS A 79 3.27 4.68 -2.76
CA HIS A 79 4.15 4.19 -1.72
C HIS A 79 3.32 3.52 -0.61
N ILE A 80 3.52 2.22 -0.46
CA ILE A 80 2.91 1.42 0.60
C ILE A 80 3.96 1.24 1.68
N HIS A 81 3.74 1.84 2.83
CA HIS A 81 4.69 1.80 3.94
C HIS A 81 4.60 0.46 4.69
N SER A 82 5.67 0.14 5.41
CA SER A 82 5.84 -1.15 6.08
C SER A 82 4.65 -1.53 6.97
N LYS A 83 4.28 -2.79 6.95
CA LYS A 83 3.20 -3.36 7.76
C LYS A 83 1.78 -2.92 7.34
N ALA A 84 1.62 -2.21 6.24
CA ALA A 84 0.30 -1.88 5.72
C ALA A 84 -0.37 -3.11 5.12
N ILE A 85 -1.69 -3.18 5.25
CA ILE A 85 -2.51 -4.27 4.71
C ILE A 85 -3.59 -3.67 3.80
N LEU A 86 -3.56 -4.08 2.55
CA LEU A 86 -4.64 -3.82 1.60
C LEU A 86 -5.43 -5.12 1.46
N ALA A 87 -6.69 -5.12 1.87
CA ALA A 87 -7.55 -6.28 1.67
C ALA A 87 -7.90 -6.45 0.18
N GLY A 88 -8.60 -7.50 -0.17
CA GLY A 88 -8.83 -7.82 -1.58
C GLY A 88 -9.54 -6.73 -2.37
N ARG A 89 -9.14 -6.55 -3.63
CA ARG A 89 -9.74 -5.61 -4.58
C ARG A 89 -9.67 -4.15 -4.16
N VAL A 90 -8.61 -3.78 -3.45
CA VAL A 90 -8.32 -2.38 -3.14
C VAL A 90 -7.61 -1.75 -4.33
N ILE A 91 -8.06 -0.57 -4.73
CA ILE A 91 -7.46 0.20 -5.83
C ILE A 91 -6.91 1.51 -5.28
N ILE A 92 -5.62 1.73 -5.46
CA ILE A 92 -4.92 2.95 -5.06
C ILE A 92 -4.57 3.75 -6.32
N LYS A 93 -5.06 4.98 -6.39
CA LYS A 93 -4.75 5.89 -7.49
C LYS A 93 -3.31 6.38 -7.43
N GLU A 94 -2.85 6.97 -8.54
CA GLU A 94 -1.48 7.47 -8.68
C GLU A 94 -1.09 8.44 -7.56
N ASN A 95 0.18 8.41 -7.19
CA ASN A 95 0.80 9.30 -6.21
C ASN A 95 0.26 9.20 -4.78
N CYS A 96 -0.49 8.15 -4.45
CA CYS A 96 -1.02 7.99 -3.11
C CYS A 96 -0.06 7.22 -2.20
N ARG A 97 -0.09 7.56 -0.93
CA ARG A 97 0.68 6.88 0.12
C ARG A 97 -0.27 6.16 1.07
N VAL A 98 0.14 4.98 1.48
CA VAL A 98 -0.57 4.19 2.51
C VAL A 98 0.36 4.03 3.69
N GLY A 99 -0.03 4.58 4.83
CA GLY A 99 0.81 4.62 6.03
C GLY A 99 1.00 3.25 6.68
N SER A 100 2.08 3.13 7.44
CA SER A 100 2.40 1.90 8.17
C SER A 100 1.28 1.47 9.11
N TRP A 101 1.08 0.16 9.25
CA TRP A 101 0.09 -0.43 10.15
C TRP A 101 -1.36 -0.07 9.84
N SER A 102 -1.62 0.50 8.68
CA SER A 102 -3.00 0.76 8.26
C SER A 102 -3.61 -0.48 7.60
N LEU A 103 -4.93 -0.58 7.67
CA LEU A 103 -5.72 -1.59 6.99
C LEU A 103 -6.79 -0.91 6.14
N ILE A 104 -6.76 -1.17 4.83
CA ILE A 104 -7.80 -0.74 3.91
C ILE A 104 -8.71 -1.94 3.64
N LYS A 105 -9.99 -1.79 3.93
CA LYS A 105 -11.00 -2.84 3.76
C LYS A 105 -11.20 -3.20 2.29
N SER A 106 -11.69 -4.42 2.05
CA SER A 106 -11.91 -4.94 0.70
C SER A 106 -12.80 -4.05 -0.16
N GLY A 107 -12.46 -3.96 -1.43
CA GLY A 107 -13.25 -3.25 -2.43
C GLY A 107 -13.14 -1.74 -2.38
N CYS A 108 -12.32 -1.18 -1.52
CA CYS A 108 -12.15 0.27 -1.42
C CYS A 108 -11.30 0.82 -2.56
N ARG A 109 -11.63 2.04 -2.97
CA ARG A 109 -10.85 2.81 -3.93
C ARG A 109 -10.45 4.12 -3.27
N THR A 110 -9.20 4.52 -3.41
CA THR A 110 -8.77 5.82 -2.89
C THR A 110 -7.86 6.56 -3.85
N GLY A 111 -8.09 7.86 -3.93
CA GLY A 111 -7.18 8.84 -4.53
C GLY A 111 -6.58 9.77 -3.49
N LYS A 112 -6.64 9.38 -2.22
CA LYS A 112 -6.12 10.15 -1.09
C LYS A 112 -5.13 9.30 -0.31
N ASP A 113 -4.20 9.95 0.36
CA ASP A 113 -3.28 9.29 1.27
C ASP A 113 -4.04 8.69 2.47
N ILE A 114 -3.57 7.54 2.91
CA ILE A 114 -4.10 6.86 4.09
C ILE A 114 -3.09 7.00 5.22
N PRO A 115 -3.47 7.67 6.32
CA PRO A 115 -2.57 7.83 7.46
C PRO A 115 -2.21 6.49 8.12
N PRO A 116 -1.10 6.41 8.88
CA PRO A 116 -0.70 5.18 9.55
C PRO A 116 -1.69 4.78 10.66
N TYR A 117 -1.70 3.50 10.99
CA TYR A 117 -2.44 2.87 12.10
C TYR A 117 -3.96 2.85 11.98
N ILE A 118 -4.56 3.31 10.90
CA ILE A 118 -6.01 3.42 10.80
C ILE A 118 -6.66 2.26 10.06
N LEU A 119 -7.94 2.07 10.35
CA LEU A 119 -8.86 1.32 9.50
C LEU A 119 -9.53 2.30 8.53
N ALA A 120 -9.45 2.01 7.24
CA ALA A 120 -10.11 2.78 6.20
C ALA A 120 -11.12 1.88 5.47
N ALA A 121 -12.30 2.39 5.22
CA ALA A 121 -13.37 1.62 4.60
C ALA A 121 -14.31 2.51 3.78
N HIS A 122 -15.15 1.87 2.98
CA HIS A 122 -16.18 2.47 2.15
C HIS A 122 -15.68 3.22 0.91
N ASN A 123 -16.63 3.60 0.06
CA ASN A 123 -16.44 4.44 -1.13
C ASN A 123 -17.50 5.55 -1.10
N PRO A 124 -17.11 6.82 -0.91
CA PRO A 124 -15.76 7.33 -0.70
C PRO A 124 -15.10 6.77 0.57
N ILE A 125 -13.76 6.67 0.53
CA ILE A 125 -13.01 6.10 1.65
C ILE A 125 -13.13 6.98 2.89
N THR A 126 -13.33 6.34 4.04
CA THR A 126 -13.52 7.03 5.33
C THR A 126 -12.65 6.40 6.41
N TYR A 127 -12.25 7.23 7.37
CA TYR A 127 -11.60 6.81 8.59
C TYR A 127 -12.58 6.04 9.49
N LYS A 128 -12.17 4.86 9.98
CA LYS A 128 -13.00 3.98 10.84
C LYS A 128 -12.34 3.63 12.18
N GLY A 129 -11.47 4.51 12.66
CA GLY A 129 -10.72 4.25 13.88
C GLY A 129 -9.32 3.72 13.60
N ILE A 130 -8.57 3.43 14.66
CA ILE A 130 -7.26 2.79 14.56
C ILE A 130 -7.41 1.27 14.59
N ASP A 131 -6.44 0.56 14.04
CA ASP A 131 -6.40 -0.90 14.08
C ASP A 131 -5.73 -1.37 15.39
N ALA A 132 -6.43 -1.18 16.51
CA ALA A 132 -5.92 -1.56 17.82
C ALA A 132 -5.65 -3.06 17.95
N PHE A 133 -6.42 -3.89 17.26
CA PHE A 133 -6.22 -5.34 17.28
C PHE A 133 -4.86 -5.75 16.73
N ILE A 134 -4.53 -5.27 15.55
CA ILE A 134 -3.24 -5.60 14.94
C ILE A 134 -2.07 -4.99 15.73
N MET A 135 -2.25 -3.81 16.27
CA MET A 135 -1.25 -3.13 17.10
C MET A 135 -0.93 -3.95 18.34
N ARG A 136 -1.94 -4.45 19.07
CA ARG A 136 -1.73 -5.33 20.22
C ARG A 136 -1.00 -6.60 19.86
N ARG A 137 -1.42 -7.26 18.81
CA ARG A 137 -0.78 -8.49 18.33
C ARG A 137 0.67 -8.26 17.91
N SER A 138 1.01 -7.06 17.54
CA SER A 138 2.35 -6.68 17.10
C SER A 138 3.23 -6.15 18.22
N GLY A 139 2.74 -6.16 19.46
CA GLY A 139 3.53 -5.80 20.64
C GLY A 139 3.47 -4.33 21.05
N PHE A 140 2.56 -3.55 20.48
CA PHE A 140 2.34 -2.17 20.94
C PHE A 140 1.77 -2.19 22.38
N SER A 141 2.26 -1.28 23.23
CA SER A 141 1.72 -1.11 24.57
C SER A 141 0.32 -0.48 24.52
N GLU A 142 -0.49 -0.73 25.53
CA GLU A 142 -1.81 -0.09 25.65
C GLU A 142 -1.67 1.44 25.70
N GLU A 143 -0.64 1.95 26.35
CA GLU A 143 -0.35 3.37 26.39
C GLU A 143 -0.08 3.95 24.99
N ALA A 144 0.74 3.28 24.18
CA ALA A 144 1.02 3.70 22.81
C ALA A 144 -0.26 3.70 21.96
N ILE A 145 -1.08 2.65 22.07
CA ILE A 145 -2.36 2.54 21.37
C ILE A 145 -3.29 3.67 21.76
N GLU A 146 -3.43 3.95 23.04
CA GLU A 146 -4.29 5.03 23.55
C GLU A 146 -3.81 6.40 23.06
N ASN A 147 -2.51 6.67 23.08
CA ASN A 147 -1.94 7.93 22.61
C ASN A 147 -2.21 8.14 21.11
N ILE A 148 -2.07 7.11 20.30
CA ILE A 148 -2.38 7.17 18.87
C ILE A 148 -3.88 7.40 18.66
N ALA A 149 -4.74 6.70 19.42
CA ALA A 149 -6.18 6.90 19.35
C ALA A 149 -6.58 8.32 19.70
N LEU A 150 -5.98 8.89 20.75
CA LEU A 150 -6.22 10.27 21.15
C LEU A 150 -5.82 11.26 20.05
N ALA A 151 -4.65 11.08 19.45
CA ALA A 151 -4.20 11.94 18.35
C ALA A 151 -5.20 11.94 17.19
N TYR A 152 -5.68 10.77 16.79
CA TYR A 152 -6.66 10.68 15.70
C TYR A 152 -8.03 11.24 16.07
N ARG A 153 -8.47 11.10 17.32
CA ARG A 153 -9.69 11.77 17.79
C ARG A 153 -9.58 13.29 17.66
N GLN A 154 -8.43 13.86 18.00
CA GLN A 154 -8.21 15.29 17.82
C GLN A 154 -8.25 15.73 16.35
N ILE A 155 -7.61 14.98 15.47
CA ILE A 155 -7.56 15.27 14.03
C ILE A 155 -8.95 15.22 13.40
N TYR A 156 -9.73 14.20 13.71
CA TYR A 156 -11.01 13.95 13.03
C TYR A 156 -12.25 14.47 13.77
N SER A 157 -12.15 14.82 15.04
CA SER A 157 -13.26 15.44 15.77
C SER A 157 -13.23 16.98 15.77
N SER A 158 -12.09 17.58 15.45
CA SER A 158 -11.98 19.04 15.32
C SER A 158 -12.38 19.54 13.93
N GLY A 159 -12.76 18.64 13.04
CA GLY A 159 -13.18 18.96 11.67
C GLY A 159 -14.69 19.15 11.56
N THR A 160 -15.20 20.13 12.21
CA THR A 160 -16.55 20.62 11.90
C THR A 160 -16.47 21.82 10.99
#